data_7cfa667371f6bc178b0a6c47960cd62c
#
_entry.id   7cfa667371f6bc178b0a6c47960cd62c
#
_cell.length_a   1.000
_cell.length_b   1.000
_cell.length_c   1.000
_cell.angle_alpha   90.00
_cell.angle_beta   90.00
_cell.angle_gamma   90.00
#
_symmetry.space_group_name_H-M   'P 1'
#
loop_
_entity.id
_entity.type
_entity.pdbx_description
1 polymer ?
#
loop_
_entity_poly.entity_id
_entity_poly.type
_entity_poly.pdbx_seq_one_letter_code
_entity_poly.pdbx_strand_id
1 'polypeptide(L)'
;MTGLLMWLLVDLVSFGASPNAAIPDIVCSQDWDCEEALEIVACESRFSPTAYNKRTKDFGLFQINQYYHAESFPDLWPNRFDPWSNTLMAWEIYKMGDNSFILWVCHGH
;
A
#
# COMPACT_ATOMS: atom_id res chain seq x y z
N MET A 1 -37.03 -3.03 -5.04
CA MET A 1 -36.19 -4.15 -5.47
C MET A 1 -34.96 -3.70 -6.19
N THR A 2 -35.15 -2.88 -7.18
CA THR A 2 -33.98 -2.34 -7.90
C THR A 2 -33.04 -1.55 -7.01
N GLY A 3 -33.61 -0.86 -6.00
CA GLY A 3 -32.76 -0.09 -5.09
C GLY A 3 -31.77 -0.94 -4.29
N LEU A 4 -32.19 -2.16 -3.94
CA LEU A 4 -31.33 -3.06 -3.21
C LEU A 4 -30.13 -3.49 -4.06
N LEU A 5 -30.39 -3.81 -5.31
CA LEU A 5 -29.33 -4.22 -6.21
C LEU A 5 -28.33 -3.09 -6.47
N MET A 6 -28.83 -1.89 -6.69
CA MET A 6 -27.98 -0.73 -6.87
C MET A 6 -27.11 -0.48 -5.63
N TRP A 7 -27.72 -0.67 -4.48
CA TRP A 7 -27.01 -0.46 -3.23
C TRP A 7 -25.82 -1.42 -3.10
N LEU A 8 -26.00 -2.67 -3.50
CA LEU A 8 -24.89 -3.64 -3.48
C LEU A 8 -23.78 -3.24 -4.44
N LEU A 9 -24.13 -2.72 -5.61
CA LEU A 9 -23.12 -2.29 -6.56
C LEU A 9 -22.31 -1.12 -6.02
N VAL A 10 -22.98 -0.19 -5.35
CA VAL A 10 -22.29 0.94 -4.73
C VAL A 10 -21.29 0.44 -3.68
N ASP A 11 -21.70 -0.52 -2.86
CA ASP A 11 -20.80 -1.09 -1.87
C ASP A 11 -19.57 -1.72 -2.50
N LEU A 12 -19.76 -2.48 -3.56
CA LEU A 12 -18.64 -3.10 -4.24
C LEU A 12 -17.69 -2.08 -4.83
N VAL A 13 -18.21 -1.02 -5.40
CA VAL A 13 -17.39 0.02 -6.00
C VAL A 13 -16.56 0.73 -4.94
N SER A 14 -17.15 1.04 -3.80
CA SER A 14 -16.47 1.81 -2.76
C SER A 14 -15.60 0.96 -1.85
N PHE A 15 -15.74 -0.34 -1.88
CA PHE A 15 -15.13 -1.25 -0.91
C PHE A 15 -13.60 -1.12 -0.89
N GLY A 16 -12.96 -1.14 -2.06
CA GLY A 16 -11.51 -1.12 -2.15
C GLY A 16 -10.89 0.25 -2.01
N ALA A 17 -11.70 1.31 -1.91
CA ALA A 17 -11.19 2.67 -1.89
C ALA A 17 -11.76 3.48 -0.73
N SER A 18 -12.24 2.83 0.31
CA SER A 18 -12.83 3.53 1.46
C SER A 18 -11.76 4.33 2.18
N PRO A 19 -11.94 5.64 2.35
CA PRO A 19 -10.97 6.46 3.08
C PRO A 19 -10.94 6.16 4.58
N ASN A 20 -11.95 5.46 5.08
CA ASN A 20 -12.06 5.12 6.51
C ASN A 20 -11.66 3.68 6.80
N ALA A 21 -11.14 2.96 5.82
CA ALA A 21 -10.69 1.59 6.03
C ALA A 21 -9.51 1.57 7.01
N ALA A 22 -9.48 0.56 7.88
CA ALA A 22 -8.35 0.36 8.78
C ALA A 22 -7.09 0.03 7.98
N ILE A 23 -5.94 0.46 8.47
CA ILE A 23 -4.67 0.25 7.77
C ILE A 23 -4.41 -1.23 7.46
N PRO A 24 -4.62 -2.18 8.37
CA PRO A 24 -4.42 -3.59 8.01
C PRO A 24 -5.27 -4.04 6.83
N ASP A 25 -6.52 -3.57 6.74
CA ASP A 25 -7.39 -3.91 5.62
C ASP A 25 -6.86 -3.35 4.30
N ILE A 26 -6.32 -2.14 4.34
CA ILE A 26 -5.72 -1.53 3.15
C ILE A 26 -4.48 -2.33 2.72
N VAL A 27 -3.62 -2.65 3.66
CA VAL A 27 -2.40 -3.43 3.37
C VAL A 27 -2.77 -4.77 2.75
N CYS A 28 -3.84 -5.40 3.22
CA CYS A 28 -4.26 -6.71 2.74
C CYS A 28 -5.19 -6.66 1.53
N SER A 29 -5.35 -5.49 0.92
CA SER A 29 -6.25 -5.33 -0.23
C SER A 29 -5.69 -5.86 -1.53
N GLN A 30 -4.40 -6.12 -1.61
CA GLN A 30 -3.77 -6.60 -2.82
C GLN A 30 -3.65 -8.12 -2.81
N ASP A 31 -3.37 -8.71 -3.99
CA ASP A 31 -3.34 -10.15 -4.16
C ASP A 31 -1.95 -10.71 -3.79
N TRP A 32 -1.53 -10.47 -2.58
CA TRP A 32 -0.31 -11.00 -1.99
C TRP A 32 -0.64 -11.69 -0.67
N ASP A 33 0.35 -12.33 -0.08
CA ASP A 33 0.17 -12.93 1.25
C ASP A 33 -0.04 -11.80 2.26
N CYS A 34 -1.25 -11.72 2.82
CA CYS A 34 -1.63 -10.66 3.73
C CYS A 34 -0.74 -10.63 4.96
N GLU A 35 -0.44 -11.79 5.51
CA GLU A 35 0.37 -11.88 6.72
C GLU A 35 1.79 -11.37 6.48
N GLU A 36 2.38 -11.76 5.36
CA GLU A 36 3.70 -11.28 4.98
C GLU A 36 3.71 -9.78 4.76
N ALA A 37 2.71 -9.25 4.05
CA ALA A 37 2.60 -7.81 3.82
C ALA A 37 2.49 -7.05 5.14
N LEU A 38 1.73 -7.57 6.09
CA LEU A 38 1.61 -6.95 7.41
C LEU A 38 2.94 -6.98 8.16
N GLU A 39 3.71 -8.05 8.06
CA GLU A 39 5.02 -8.13 8.67
C GLU A 39 5.99 -7.10 8.08
N ILE A 40 5.94 -6.91 6.75
CA ILE A 40 6.76 -5.89 6.09
C ILE A 40 6.40 -4.50 6.60
N VAL A 41 5.13 -4.16 6.66
CA VAL A 41 4.68 -2.85 7.13
C VAL A 41 5.04 -2.63 8.59
N ALA A 42 4.88 -3.66 9.43
CA ALA A 42 5.25 -3.57 10.83
C ALA A 42 6.73 -3.24 10.97
N CYS A 43 7.59 -3.91 10.22
CA CYS A 43 9.03 -3.69 10.25
C CYS A 43 9.41 -2.34 9.65
N GLU A 44 8.83 -1.97 8.51
CA GLU A 44 9.23 -0.76 7.78
C GLU A 44 8.78 0.52 8.48
N SER A 45 7.54 0.56 8.95
CA SER A 45 6.94 1.81 9.42
C SER A 45 6.22 1.72 10.77
N ARG A 46 6.12 0.52 11.33
CA ARG A 46 5.28 0.27 12.52
C ARG A 46 3.84 0.74 12.29
N PHE A 47 3.33 0.50 11.09
CA PHE A 47 1.98 0.91 10.68
C PHE A 47 1.74 2.41 10.72
N SER A 48 2.79 3.23 10.62
CA SER A 48 2.63 4.68 10.55
C SER A 48 2.54 5.12 9.09
N PRO A 49 1.39 5.64 8.63
CA PRO A 49 1.28 6.10 7.25
C PRO A 49 2.14 7.32 6.95
N THR A 50 2.53 8.08 7.97
CA THR A 50 3.35 9.26 7.80
C THR A 50 4.82 9.02 8.10
N ALA A 51 5.23 7.78 8.26
CA ALA A 51 6.62 7.46 8.50
C ALA A 51 7.52 7.99 7.37
N TYR A 52 8.60 8.64 7.73
CA TYR A 52 9.51 9.23 6.77
C TYR A 52 10.94 9.07 7.25
N ASN A 53 11.75 8.38 6.47
CA ASN A 53 13.19 8.29 6.71
C ASN A 53 13.85 9.41 5.92
N LYS A 54 14.20 10.47 6.61
CA LYS A 54 14.77 11.68 6.00
C LYS A 54 16.12 11.40 5.34
N ARG A 55 16.90 10.50 5.89
CA ARG A 55 18.24 10.19 5.39
C ARG A 55 18.17 9.43 4.06
N THR A 56 17.29 8.48 3.96
CA THR A 56 17.19 7.62 2.78
C THR A 56 16.08 8.03 1.83
N LYS A 57 15.17 8.91 2.26
CA LYS A 57 14.00 9.35 1.49
C LYS A 57 13.04 8.22 1.20
N ASP A 58 12.67 7.50 2.27
CA ASP A 58 11.65 6.44 2.20
C ASP A 58 10.37 6.94 2.88
N PHE A 59 9.22 6.63 2.28
CA PHE A 59 7.96 7.26 2.64
C PHE A 59 6.86 6.24 2.93
N GLY A 60 6.15 6.46 4.02
CA GLY A 60 4.86 5.84 4.31
C GLY A 60 4.94 4.41 4.80
N LEU A 61 3.80 3.73 4.72
CA LEU A 61 3.65 2.39 5.28
C LEU A 61 4.70 1.40 4.80
N PHE A 62 4.93 1.37 3.49
CA PHE A 62 5.88 0.44 2.87
C PHE A 62 7.26 1.06 2.65
N GLN A 63 7.48 2.27 3.15
CA GLN A 63 8.77 2.97 3.02
C GLN A 63 9.25 2.99 1.56
N ILE A 64 8.42 3.57 0.69
CA ILE A 64 8.70 3.64 -0.73
C ILE A 64 9.79 4.67 -0.99
N ASN A 65 10.86 4.26 -1.67
CA ASN A 65 12.04 5.09 -1.88
C ASN A 65 11.83 6.08 -3.02
N GLN A 66 12.12 7.35 -2.75
CA GLN A 66 11.95 8.42 -3.72
C GLN A 66 12.86 8.24 -4.94
N TYR A 67 14.11 7.95 -4.70
CA TYR A 67 15.10 7.85 -5.76
C TYR A 67 14.73 6.80 -6.80
N TYR A 68 14.28 5.64 -6.34
CA TYR A 68 13.99 4.53 -7.24
C TYR A 68 12.58 4.59 -7.84
N HIS A 69 11.64 5.25 -7.19
CA HIS A 69 10.22 5.03 -7.53
C HIS A 69 9.42 6.28 -7.87
N ALA A 70 9.86 7.48 -7.47
CA ALA A 70 9.03 8.68 -7.66
C ALA A 70 8.64 8.91 -9.12
N GLU A 71 9.58 8.75 -10.03
CA GLU A 71 9.33 9.00 -11.45
C GLU A 71 8.43 7.95 -12.08
N SER A 72 8.43 6.74 -11.54
CA SER A 72 7.61 5.66 -12.07
C SER A 72 6.13 5.79 -11.70
N PHE A 73 5.83 6.59 -10.67
CA PHE A 73 4.47 6.73 -10.15
C PHE A 73 4.05 8.20 -10.10
N PRO A 74 4.01 8.89 -11.25
CA PRO A 74 3.71 10.33 -11.22
C PRO A 74 2.34 10.66 -10.64
N ASP A 75 1.37 9.76 -10.79
CA ASP A 75 0.01 10.00 -10.28
C ASP A 75 -0.14 9.66 -8.79
N LEU A 76 0.62 8.69 -8.30
CA LEU A 76 0.51 8.26 -6.91
C LEU A 76 1.49 8.97 -5.99
N TRP A 77 2.63 9.40 -6.52
CA TRP A 77 3.70 9.97 -5.70
C TRP A 77 3.28 11.19 -4.89
N PRO A 78 2.48 12.12 -5.42
CA PRO A 78 2.03 13.26 -4.61
C PRO A 78 1.28 12.85 -3.35
N ASN A 79 0.64 11.69 -3.35
CA ASN A 79 -0.11 11.17 -2.21
C ASN A 79 0.61 10.00 -1.53
N ARG A 80 1.93 10.03 -1.52
CA ARG A 80 2.74 8.90 -1.05
C ARG A 80 2.56 8.56 0.43
N PHE A 81 2.04 9.46 1.23
CA PHE A 81 1.70 9.16 2.62
C PHE A 81 0.28 8.63 2.79
N ASP A 82 -0.56 8.71 1.77
CA ASP A 82 -1.87 8.12 1.82
C ASP A 82 -1.75 6.59 1.83
N PRO A 83 -2.43 5.90 2.77
CA PRO A 83 -2.28 4.45 2.86
C PRO A 83 -2.62 3.69 1.58
N TRP A 84 -3.67 4.11 0.87
CA TRP A 84 -4.05 3.47 -0.39
C TRP A 84 -3.00 3.67 -1.47
N SER A 85 -2.56 4.92 -1.64
CA SER A 85 -1.55 5.25 -2.66
C SER A 85 -0.24 4.53 -2.39
N ASN A 86 0.18 4.52 -1.13
CA ASN A 86 1.42 3.85 -0.74
C ASN A 86 1.33 2.34 -0.99
N THR A 87 0.21 1.73 -0.63
CA THR A 87 0.01 0.30 -0.85
C THR A 87 -0.05 -0.05 -2.34
N LEU A 88 -0.67 0.81 -3.17
CA LEU A 88 -0.70 0.57 -4.61
C LEU A 88 0.69 0.64 -5.23
N MET A 89 1.52 1.59 -4.80
CA MET A 89 2.91 1.63 -5.25
C MET A 89 3.65 0.38 -4.82
N ALA A 90 3.47 -0.04 -3.57
CA ALA A 90 4.09 -1.25 -3.07
C ALA A 90 3.68 -2.48 -3.89
N TRP A 91 2.42 -2.56 -4.29
CA TRP A 91 1.94 -3.65 -5.13
C TRP A 91 2.68 -3.72 -6.46
N GLU A 92 2.88 -2.56 -7.11
CA GLU A 92 3.62 -2.54 -8.38
C GLU A 92 5.07 -2.95 -8.18
N ILE A 93 5.69 -2.52 -7.09
CA ILE A 93 7.07 -2.87 -6.77
C ILE A 93 7.18 -4.37 -6.45
N TYR A 94 6.20 -4.92 -5.74
CA TYR A 94 6.13 -6.34 -5.44
C TYR A 94 6.14 -7.18 -6.73
N LYS A 95 5.36 -6.76 -7.71
CA LYS A 95 5.34 -7.44 -9.00
C LYS A 95 6.69 -7.32 -9.73
N MET A 96 7.36 -6.19 -9.59
CA MET A 96 8.71 -6.02 -10.15
C MET A 96 9.72 -6.95 -9.49
N GLY A 97 9.50 -7.30 -8.23
CA GLY A 97 10.33 -8.24 -7.49
C GLY A 97 9.90 -9.69 -7.68
N ASP A 98 9.28 -9.99 -8.81
CA ASP A 98 8.85 -11.35 -9.17
C ASP A 98 7.83 -11.90 -8.15
N ASN A 99 6.85 -11.08 -7.84
CA ASN A 99 5.78 -11.37 -6.89
C ASN A 99 6.33 -11.76 -5.52
N SER A 100 7.27 -10.96 -5.04
CA SER A 100 7.82 -11.16 -3.70
C SER A 100 8.22 -9.82 -3.08
N PHE A 101 8.46 -9.83 -1.77
CA PHE A 101 8.92 -8.64 -1.05
C PHE A 101 10.44 -8.52 -1.02
N ILE A 102 11.13 -9.18 -1.94
CA ILE A 102 12.60 -9.22 -1.92
C ILE A 102 13.25 -7.84 -2.04
N LEU A 103 12.53 -6.87 -2.61
CA LEU A 103 13.06 -5.51 -2.78
C LEU A 103 12.95 -4.67 -1.50
N TRP A 104 12.34 -5.20 -0.45
CA TRP A 104 12.25 -4.50 0.84
C TRP A 104 13.37 -4.93 1.78
N VAL A 105 13.90 -3.95 2.52
CA VAL A 105 14.96 -4.20 3.51
C VAL A 105 14.47 -5.19 4.57
N CYS A 106 13.21 -5.11 4.93
CA CYS A 106 12.63 -5.97 5.96
C CYS A 106 12.28 -7.37 5.50
N HIS A 107 12.51 -7.68 4.22
CA HIS A 107 12.20 -9.01 3.71
C HIS A 107 13.03 -10.07 4.44
N GLY A 108 12.36 -11.11 4.92
CA GLY A 108 13.02 -12.19 5.62
C GLY A 108 13.30 -11.96 7.10
N HIS A 109 12.84 -10.86 7.64
CA HIS A 109 13.00 -10.55 9.08
C HIS A 109 11.86 -11.00 9.94
#